data_d95da6768245fc8a1f0a7a6db7a17f65
#
_entry.id   d95da6768245fc8a1f0a7a6db7a17f65
#
_cell.length_a   1.000
_cell.length_b   1.000
_cell.length_c   1.000
_cell.angle_alpha   90.00
_cell.angle_beta   90.00
_cell.angle_gamma   90.00
#
_symmetry.space_group_name_H-M   'P 1'
#
loop_
_entity.id
_entity.type
_entity.pdbx_description
1 polymer ?
#
loop_
_entity_poly.entity_id
_entity_poly.type
_entity_poly.pdbx_seq_one_letter_code
_entity_poly.pdbx_strand_id
1 'polypeptide(L)'
;MRFPRNKQIFRGQLDVAAFAGVFFILLIFVVLQSHLVFTPGVPIRLPEAEDLPGVIGPTVIVAMDASGQCYLDNQLTSERTLQQRLVEEVLSARGPLTLVIQADKDVTREKLDRLGLLARRAGIKDAVLATRPGFPSPRKP
;
A
#
# COMPACT_ATOMS: atom_id res chain seq x y z
N MET A 1 -28.23 -1.99 70.53
CA MET A 1 -27.18 -1.60 69.60
C MET A 1 -27.81 -1.17 68.29
N ARG A 2 -27.83 0.16 67.99
CA ARG A 2 -28.36 0.71 66.73
C ARG A 2 -27.17 0.99 65.80
N PHE A 3 -27.10 0.26 64.70
CA PHE A 3 -26.16 0.55 63.63
C PHE A 3 -26.66 1.75 62.81
N PRO A 4 -25.90 2.82 62.63
CA PRO A 4 -26.27 3.93 61.75
C PRO A 4 -26.16 3.44 60.28
N ARG A 5 -27.33 3.28 59.64
CA ARG A 5 -27.39 3.10 58.18
C ARG A 5 -27.13 4.45 57.51
N ASN A 6 -25.86 4.72 57.26
CA ASN A 6 -25.50 5.83 56.40
C ASN A 6 -25.61 5.36 54.92
N LYS A 7 -26.87 5.31 54.42
CA LYS A 7 -27.16 5.21 53.00
C LYS A 7 -26.94 6.56 52.39
N GLN A 8 -25.76 6.88 51.99
CA GLN A 8 -25.57 7.93 50.99
C GLN A 8 -26.15 7.39 49.65
N ILE A 9 -27.32 7.81 49.34
CA ILE A 9 -27.94 7.68 48.03
C ILE A 9 -27.06 8.47 47.09
N PHE A 10 -26.38 7.79 46.17
CA PHE A 10 -25.69 8.38 45.02
C PHE A 10 -26.72 9.30 44.32
N ARG A 11 -26.67 10.60 44.62
CA ARG A 11 -27.29 11.62 43.82
C ARG A 11 -26.49 11.66 42.52
N GLY A 12 -27.12 11.27 41.42
CA GLY A 12 -26.55 11.13 40.11
C GLY A 12 -25.83 12.37 39.57
N GLN A 13 -24.69 12.66 40.16
CA GLN A 13 -23.66 13.41 39.48
C GLN A 13 -23.02 12.40 38.54
N LEU A 14 -23.29 12.58 37.26
CA LEU A 14 -22.52 11.91 36.23
C LEU A 14 -21.07 12.12 36.60
N ASP A 15 -20.40 11.03 36.95
CA ASP A 15 -18.98 11.07 37.27
C ASP A 15 -18.22 11.37 35.99
N VAL A 16 -17.90 12.65 35.79
CA VAL A 16 -17.21 13.16 34.59
C VAL A 16 -15.92 12.40 34.35
N ALA A 17 -15.27 11.93 35.42
CA ALA A 17 -14.05 11.15 35.32
C ALA A 17 -14.28 9.77 34.68
N ALA A 18 -15.36 9.07 35.07
CA ALA A 18 -15.71 7.78 34.45
C ALA A 18 -16.11 7.97 32.99
N PHE A 19 -16.85 9.01 32.66
CA PHE A 19 -17.24 9.33 31.29
C PHE A 19 -16.01 9.69 30.42
N ALA A 20 -15.09 10.50 30.95
CA ALA A 20 -13.85 10.86 30.30
C ALA A 20 -12.98 9.61 30.02
N GLY A 21 -12.95 8.64 30.96
CA GLY A 21 -12.23 7.38 30.77
C GLY A 21 -12.77 6.56 29.61
N VAL A 22 -14.10 6.39 29.53
CA VAL A 22 -14.75 5.68 28.41
C VAL A 22 -14.52 6.40 27.09
N PHE A 23 -14.65 7.73 27.08
CA PHE A 23 -14.39 8.53 25.89
C PHE A 23 -12.95 8.40 25.40
N PHE A 24 -11.99 8.37 26.31
CA PHE A 24 -10.56 8.23 25.97
C PHE A 24 -10.26 6.85 25.38
N ILE A 25 -10.88 5.78 25.92
CA ILE A 25 -10.74 4.44 25.39
C ILE A 25 -11.32 4.36 23.97
N LEU A 26 -12.49 4.97 23.72
CA LEU A 26 -13.09 5.04 22.39
C LEU A 26 -12.20 5.81 21.40
N LEU A 27 -11.59 6.90 21.85
CA LEU A 27 -10.68 7.70 21.04
C LEU A 27 -9.42 6.90 20.66
N ILE A 28 -8.82 6.18 21.62
CA ILE A 28 -7.71 5.27 21.35
C ILE A 28 -8.12 4.18 20.37
N PHE A 29 -9.31 3.61 20.50
CA PHE A 29 -9.82 2.59 19.59
C PHE A 29 -9.99 3.11 18.17
N VAL A 30 -10.51 4.33 17.99
CA VAL A 30 -10.62 4.99 16.68
C VAL A 30 -9.24 5.24 16.07
N VAL A 31 -8.28 5.71 16.88
CA VAL A 31 -6.90 5.91 16.43
C VAL A 31 -6.24 4.60 16.01
N LEU A 32 -6.42 3.52 16.77
CA LEU A 32 -5.91 2.19 16.43
C LEU A 32 -6.55 1.65 15.15
N GLN A 33 -7.84 1.84 14.93
CA GLN A 33 -8.50 1.44 13.69
C GLN A 33 -7.98 2.21 12.47
N SER A 34 -7.57 3.46 12.63
CA SER A 34 -7.00 4.26 11.56
C SER A 34 -5.70 3.69 10.99
N HIS A 35 -4.96 2.89 11.76
CA HIS A 35 -3.70 2.25 11.34
C HIS A 35 -3.89 0.80 10.84
N LEU A 36 -5.06 0.20 11.07
CA LEU A 36 -5.38 -1.14 10.58
C LEU A 36 -5.97 -1.08 9.15
N VAL A 37 -5.32 -0.33 8.27
CA VAL A 37 -5.55 -0.54 6.85
C VAL A 37 -4.88 -1.87 6.52
N PHE A 38 -5.65 -2.95 6.59
CA PHE A 38 -5.28 -4.19 5.93
C PHE A 38 -5.23 -3.88 4.44
N THR A 39 -4.04 -3.59 3.95
CA THR A 39 -3.79 -3.68 2.51
C THR A 39 -3.82 -5.17 2.18
N PRO A 40 -4.87 -5.68 1.51
CA PRO A 40 -4.85 -7.03 1.01
C PRO A 40 -3.70 -7.11 0.01
N GLY A 41 -2.53 -7.55 0.48
CA GLY A 41 -1.39 -7.79 -0.38
C GLY A 41 -1.70 -8.96 -1.29
N VAL A 42 -1.80 -8.72 -2.59
CA VAL A 42 -1.81 -9.80 -3.56
C VAL A 42 -0.39 -10.39 -3.56
N PRO A 43 -0.22 -11.69 -3.27
CA PRO A 43 1.10 -12.31 -3.30
C PRO A 43 1.61 -12.36 -4.74
N ILE A 44 2.47 -11.43 -5.11
CA ILE A 44 3.11 -11.38 -6.42
C ILE A 44 4.43 -12.13 -6.33
N ARG A 45 4.62 -13.12 -7.19
CA ARG A 45 5.90 -13.82 -7.34
C ARG A 45 6.73 -13.10 -8.39
N LEU A 46 7.66 -12.28 -7.93
CA LEU A 46 8.58 -11.57 -8.83
C LEU A 46 9.53 -12.55 -9.52
N PRO A 47 9.85 -12.34 -10.80
CA PRO A 47 10.87 -13.09 -11.49
C PRO A 47 12.24 -12.83 -10.85
N GLU A 48 13.10 -13.86 -10.84
CA GLU A 48 14.47 -13.74 -10.33
C GLU A 48 15.37 -13.14 -11.41
N ALA A 49 16.19 -12.16 -11.05
CA ALA A 49 17.24 -11.62 -11.90
C ALA A 49 18.49 -11.33 -11.09
N GLU A 50 19.63 -11.59 -11.72
CA GLU A 50 20.93 -11.30 -11.17
C GLU A 50 21.24 -9.80 -11.33
N ASP A 51 21.74 -9.17 -10.26
CA ASP A 51 22.31 -7.81 -10.17
C ASP A 51 21.72 -6.75 -11.09
N LEU A 52 20.59 -6.15 -10.67
CA LEU A 52 20.10 -4.93 -11.29
C LEU A 52 20.39 -3.72 -10.40
N PRO A 53 20.98 -2.64 -10.96
CA PRO A 53 21.16 -1.41 -10.21
C PRO A 53 19.82 -0.83 -9.77
N GLY A 54 19.75 -0.38 -8.51
CA GLY A 54 18.56 0.29 -7.99
C GLY A 54 18.20 1.55 -8.78
N VAL A 55 16.93 1.87 -8.81
CA VAL A 55 16.45 3.10 -9.47
C VAL A 55 16.73 4.29 -8.57
N ILE A 56 17.41 5.30 -9.10
CA ILE A 56 17.69 6.57 -8.40
C ILE A 56 16.70 7.62 -8.90
N GLY A 57 15.91 8.20 -7.98
CA GLY A 57 14.97 9.28 -8.31
C GLY A 57 13.52 8.99 -7.89
N PRO A 58 12.59 9.88 -8.22
CA PRO A 58 11.17 9.67 -7.94
C PRO A 58 10.65 8.49 -8.75
N THR A 59 9.96 7.58 -8.07
CA THR A 59 9.45 6.35 -8.65
C THR A 59 7.97 6.18 -8.34
N VAL A 60 7.21 5.64 -9.29
CA VAL A 60 5.87 5.15 -9.07
C VAL A 60 5.84 3.63 -9.26
N ILE A 61 5.23 2.93 -8.33
CA ILE A 61 5.20 1.47 -8.33
C ILE A 61 3.83 1.00 -8.78
N VAL A 62 3.81 0.20 -9.84
CA VAL A 62 2.60 -0.47 -10.31
C VAL A 62 2.81 -1.97 -10.22
N ALA A 63 1.95 -2.66 -9.48
CA ALA A 63 1.96 -4.10 -9.39
C ALA A 63 0.98 -4.70 -10.40
N MET A 64 1.34 -5.85 -10.99
CA MET A 64 0.49 -6.61 -11.90
C MET A 64 0.45 -8.08 -11.48
N ASP A 65 -0.74 -8.59 -11.27
CA ASP A 65 -0.93 -10.00 -10.93
C ASP A 65 -0.90 -10.91 -12.16
N ALA A 66 -0.91 -12.22 -11.94
CA ALA A 66 -0.91 -13.23 -13.01
C ALA A 66 -2.11 -13.09 -13.99
N SER A 67 -3.25 -12.54 -13.53
CA SER A 67 -4.43 -12.27 -14.35
C SER A 67 -4.26 -11.03 -15.24
N GLY A 68 -3.26 -10.19 -14.95
CA GLY A 68 -2.99 -8.93 -15.63
C GLY A 68 -3.77 -7.75 -15.07
N GLN A 69 -4.29 -7.87 -13.85
CA GLN A 69 -4.89 -6.77 -13.14
C GLN A 69 -3.79 -5.87 -12.57
N CYS A 70 -3.97 -4.54 -12.72
CA CYS A 70 -3.01 -3.55 -12.25
C CYS A 70 -3.44 -3.01 -10.88
N TYR A 71 -2.46 -2.86 -10.01
CA TYR A 71 -2.62 -2.29 -8.67
C TYR A 71 -1.69 -1.11 -8.51
N LEU A 72 -2.25 0.04 -8.15
CA LEU A 72 -1.52 1.23 -7.75
C LEU A 72 -1.81 1.49 -6.27
N ASP A 73 -0.78 1.67 -5.45
CA ASP A 73 -0.91 1.82 -4.00
C ASP A 73 -1.76 0.72 -3.33
N ASN A 74 -1.57 -0.53 -3.77
CA ASN A 74 -2.33 -1.71 -3.34
C ASN A 74 -3.84 -1.66 -3.66
N GLN A 75 -4.29 -0.77 -4.53
CA GLN A 75 -5.67 -0.67 -4.96
C GLN A 75 -5.81 -1.16 -6.40
N LEU A 76 -6.78 -2.05 -6.63
CA LEU A 76 -7.11 -2.48 -7.98
C LEU A 76 -7.54 -1.28 -8.81
N THR A 77 -6.87 -1.07 -9.93
CA THR A 77 -7.04 0.13 -10.73
C THR A 77 -7.33 -0.24 -12.19
N SER A 78 -8.36 0.38 -12.77
CA SER A 78 -8.65 0.22 -14.20
C SER A 78 -7.59 0.93 -15.05
N GLU A 79 -7.42 0.52 -16.32
CA GLU A 79 -6.45 1.15 -17.22
C GLU A 79 -6.65 2.67 -17.35
N ARG A 80 -7.90 3.14 -17.40
CA ARG A 80 -8.22 4.57 -17.49
C ARG A 80 -7.81 5.33 -16.22
N THR A 81 -8.16 4.79 -15.07
CA THR A 81 -7.82 5.39 -13.78
C THR A 81 -6.32 5.37 -13.57
N LEU A 82 -5.65 4.27 -13.94
CA LEU A 82 -4.20 4.14 -13.88
C LEU A 82 -3.53 5.23 -14.72
N GLN A 83 -3.98 5.43 -15.98
CA GLN A 83 -3.44 6.46 -16.83
C GLN A 83 -3.60 7.87 -16.23
N GLN A 84 -4.78 8.19 -15.69
CA GLN A 84 -5.03 9.49 -15.05
C GLN A 84 -4.10 9.71 -13.85
N ARG A 85 -3.98 8.70 -12.98
CA ARG A 85 -3.10 8.76 -11.81
C ARG A 85 -1.63 8.91 -12.22
N LEU A 86 -1.18 8.18 -13.23
CA LEU A 86 0.20 8.31 -13.73
C LEU A 86 0.48 9.71 -14.30
N VAL A 87 -0.50 10.33 -14.96
CA VAL A 87 -0.38 11.73 -15.43
C VAL A 87 -0.28 12.70 -14.24
N GLU A 88 -1.11 12.52 -13.21
CA GLU A 88 -1.07 13.32 -11.99
C GLU A 88 0.29 13.19 -11.29
N GLU A 89 0.83 11.98 -11.19
CA GLU A 89 2.16 11.74 -10.62
C GLU A 89 3.28 12.40 -11.42
N VAL A 90 3.22 12.34 -12.75
CA VAL A 90 4.18 13.02 -13.62
C VAL A 90 4.14 14.53 -13.44
N LEU A 91 2.94 15.11 -13.32
CA LEU A 91 2.76 16.55 -13.10
C LEU A 91 3.22 17.00 -11.71
N SER A 92 3.11 16.13 -10.73
CA SER A 92 3.51 16.40 -9.33
C SER A 92 5.01 16.18 -9.11
N ALA A 93 5.64 15.34 -9.93
CA ALA A 93 7.05 15.00 -9.80
C ALA A 93 7.95 16.21 -10.14
N ARG A 94 8.95 16.46 -9.29
CA ARG A 94 9.95 17.53 -9.50
C ARG A 94 11.10 17.13 -10.45
N GLY A 95 10.95 16.02 -11.18
CA GLY A 95 11.99 15.48 -12.06
C GLY A 95 11.48 14.30 -12.88
N PRO A 96 12.37 13.64 -13.64
CA PRO A 96 12.00 12.46 -14.40
C PRO A 96 11.48 11.37 -13.48
N LEU A 97 10.27 10.89 -13.75
CA LEU A 97 9.62 9.83 -13.00
C LEU A 97 9.92 8.49 -13.66
N THR A 98 10.29 7.51 -12.85
CA THR A 98 10.53 6.14 -13.30
C THR A 98 9.39 5.24 -12.85
N LEU A 99 8.81 4.46 -13.78
CA LEU A 99 7.82 3.44 -13.46
C LEU A 99 8.52 2.16 -13.04
N VAL A 100 8.24 1.69 -11.83
CA VAL A 100 8.68 0.37 -11.36
C VAL A 100 7.52 -0.60 -11.48
N ILE A 101 7.65 -1.57 -12.38
CA ILE A 101 6.64 -2.60 -12.63
C ILE A 101 6.97 -3.81 -11.78
N GLN A 102 6.10 -4.15 -10.84
CA GLN A 102 6.18 -5.39 -10.06
C GLN A 102 5.21 -6.41 -10.68
N ALA A 103 5.66 -7.15 -11.65
CA ALA A 103 4.84 -8.15 -12.33
C ALA A 103 5.06 -9.55 -11.75
N ASP A 104 3.97 -10.33 -11.68
CA ASP A 104 4.07 -11.75 -11.41
C ASP A 104 4.79 -12.47 -12.56
N LYS A 105 5.52 -13.54 -12.24
CA LYS A 105 6.27 -14.34 -13.23
C LYS A 105 5.42 -14.91 -14.37
N ASP A 106 4.11 -15.10 -14.09
CA ASP A 106 3.16 -15.68 -15.04
C ASP A 106 2.46 -14.61 -15.90
N VAL A 107 2.84 -13.33 -15.75
CA VAL A 107 2.33 -12.23 -16.58
C VAL A 107 2.90 -12.33 -17.99
N THR A 108 2.02 -12.28 -18.99
CA THR A 108 2.44 -12.32 -20.38
C THR A 108 3.13 -11.03 -20.80
N ARG A 109 4.13 -11.15 -21.71
CA ARG A 109 4.86 -10.01 -22.23
C ARG A 109 3.94 -8.96 -22.87
N GLU A 110 2.88 -9.39 -23.53
CA GLU A 110 1.89 -8.51 -24.15
C GLU A 110 1.24 -7.55 -23.12
N LYS A 111 0.92 -8.04 -21.92
CA LYS A 111 0.34 -7.24 -20.84
C LYS A 111 1.36 -6.23 -20.30
N LEU A 112 2.63 -6.63 -20.20
CA LEU A 112 3.71 -5.72 -19.79
C LEU A 112 3.93 -4.62 -20.83
N ASP A 113 3.96 -4.96 -22.10
CA ASP A 113 4.11 -3.99 -23.20
C ASP A 113 2.94 -3.00 -23.21
N ARG A 114 1.73 -3.47 -22.96
CA ARG A 114 0.52 -2.62 -22.84
C ARG A 114 0.64 -1.63 -21.69
N LEU A 115 1.10 -2.09 -20.53
CA LEU A 115 1.36 -1.20 -19.38
C LEU A 115 2.45 -0.18 -19.69
N GLY A 116 3.52 -0.59 -20.37
CA GLY A 116 4.58 0.31 -20.82
C GLY A 116 4.09 1.38 -21.78
N LEU A 117 3.16 1.03 -22.69
CA LEU A 117 2.53 2.01 -23.58
C LEU A 117 1.65 3.01 -22.84
N LEU A 118 0.91 2.56 -21.82
CA LEU A 118 0.12 3.44 -20.95
C LEU A 118 1.02 4.44 -20.21
N ALA A 119 2.14 3.96 -19.65
CA ALA A 119 3.12 4.80 -18.98
C ALA A 119 3.72 5.86 -19.91
N ARG A 120 4.08 5.47 -21.12
CA ARG A 120 4.60 6.42 -22.14
C ARG A 120 3.57 7.48 -22.51
N ARG A 121 2.29 7.12 -22.64
CA ARG A 121 1.19 8.07 -22.90
C ARG A 121 0.99 9.04 -21.72
N ALA A 122 1.27 8.61 -20.49
CA ALA A 122 1.26 9.46 -19.31
C ALA A 122 2.48 10.38 -19.19
N GLY A 123 3.52 10.19 -20.04
CA GLY A 123 4.73 11.00 -20.02
C GLY A 123 5.93 10.38 -19.32
N ILE A 124 5.81 9.13 -18.85
CA ILE A 124 6.90 8.40 -18.20
C ILE A 124 7.78 7.79 -19.28
N LYS A 125 9.07 8.12 -19.27
CA LYS A 125 10.04 7.66 -20.28
C LYS A 125 10.73 6.38 -19.87
N ASP A 126 10.96 6.22 -18.56
CA ASP A 126 11.74 5.12 -18.01
C ASP A 126 10.82 4.16 -17.24
N ALA A 127 10.86 2.90 -17.60
CA ALA A 127 10.15 1.82 -16.92
C ALA A 127 11.11 0.68 -16.62
N VAL A 128 11.09 0.22 -15.37
CA VAL A 128 11.95 -0.87 -14.88
C VAL A 128 11.08 -1.98 -14.35
N LEU A 129 11.37 -3.22 -14.75
CA LEU A 129 10.74 -4.39 -14.19
C LEU A 129 11.46 -4.77 -12.89
N ALA A 130 10.74 -4.75 -11.77
CA ALA A 130 11.28 -5.21 -10.50
C ALA A 130 11.38 -6.74 -10.50
N THR A 131 12.57 -7.23 -10.16
CA THR A 131 12.86 -8.65 -10.06
C THR A 131 13.41 -8.95 -8.66
N ARG A 132 13.31 -10.19 -8.20
CA ARG A 132 14.00 -10.60 -6.98
C ARG A 132 15.48 -10.79 -7.29
N PRO A 133 16.41 -10.33 -6.42
CA PRO A 133 17.81 -10.74 -6.54
C PRO A 133 17.88 -12.26 -6.42
N GLY A 134 18.36 -12.91 -7.46
CA GLY A 134 18.61 -14.34 -7.44
C GLY A 134 19.71 -14.63 -6.43
N PHE A 135 19.50 -15.56 -5.50
CA PHE A 135 20.64 -16.14 -4.77
C PHE A 135 21.53 -16.85 -5.78
N PRO A 136 22.84 -16.60 -5.80
CA PRO A 136 23.72 -17.32 -6.69
C PRO A 136 23.56 -18.81 -6.42
N SER A 137 23.01 -19.54 -7.38
CA SER A 137 22.96 -21.00 -7.30
C SER A 137 24.41 -21.48 -7.25
N PRO A 138 24.79 -22.38 -6.31
CA PRO A 138 26.15 -22.94 -6.31
C PRO A 138 26.40 -23.60 -7.67
N ARG A 139 27.38 -23.10 -8.40
CA ARG A 139 27.82 -23.73 -9.64
C ARG A 139 28.05 -25.20 -9.33
N LYS A 140 27.26 -26.07 -9.93
CA LYS A 140 27.59 -27.49 -9.97
C LYS A 140 28.98 -27.66 -10.65
N PRO A 141 29.87 -28.45 -10.04
CA PRO A 141 31.16 -28.75 -10.62
C PRO A 141 31.04 -29.55 -11.93
#